data_b416824f4176565e869c58205fd34dcb
#
_entry.id   b416824f4176565e869c58205fd34dcb
#
_cell.length_a   1.000
_cell.length_b   1.000
_cell.length_c   1.000
_cell.angle_alpha   90.00
_cell.angle_beta   90.00
_cell.angle_gamma   90.00
#
_symmetry.space_group_name_H-M   'P 1'
#
loop_
_entity.id
_entity.type
_entity.pdbx_description
1 polymer ?
#
loop_
_entity_poly.entity_id
_entity_poly.type
_entity_poly.pdbx_seq_one_letter_code
_entity_poly.pdbx_strand_id
1 'polypeptide(L)'
;MNLGALIAAHQDSTLGYGSEFRSVTELTPLLGRHPNFVMLAEYLTSGMPYLFSREIDSDTKLDELETLIRRGNHKSAQDETERVVLLLGKDVRYGFSVPLPTRLVSAISGAAVQPLGIAKQWTVMPDGSRTAKFRLTQDLSFSSSKGGLPRAINARVDMGMYPEMTYGWCLPRILHYIISLWTHHPGTIILISKYDYSDAYRRMAHSADAAKQTIAVVGLVAYLALRLTYGGSPNPPAWCMFSEMVTDLANELTRCLRWDPEVTFSPAQPMAPEPKLLPSQIPLAQARKMSVLVPRTDGGIVDGFIDDLISVFLDSPRNRIRHTQAVPLAMHPTSRPHAGQEREPLPRREILSQAKLEAEGSPSEVQIVLGWRIDTRRLLISLPEDKFRAWSEDVTRIWNTVGRCLRAEVESLVGRLNHTAGVIPQARHFLGRIRQALGPSDGKRRRHSTLSGEARKDLELWESFLESAAAGIPINILVTRQPNVICWSDACPYGIGGYSLTGRAWRIRIPI
;
A
#
# COMPACT_ATOMS: atom_id res chain seq x y z
N MET A 1 31.64 -15.90 -9.53
CA MET A 1 31.53 -14.44 -9.77
C MET A 1 31.28 -13.77 -8.45
N ASN A 2 32.05 -12.72 -8.12
CA ASN A 2 31.84 -11.91 -6.92
C ASN A 2 30.80 -10.81 -7.22
N LEU A 3 29.57 -11.02 -6.82
CA LEU A 3 28.47 -10.09 -7.07
C LEU A 3 28.65 -8.76 -6.34
N GLY A 4 29.23 -8.77 -5.14
CA GLY A 4 29.53 -7.53 -4.40
C GLY A 4 30.53 -6.64 -5.15
N ALA A 5 31.59 -7.23 -5.71
CA ALA A 5 32.55 -6.50 -6.54
C ALA A 5 31.92 -6.00 -7.86
N LEU A 6 31.03 -6.79 -8.48
CA LEU A 6 30.31 -6.36 -9.67
C LEU A 6 29.39 -5.17 -9.38
N ILE A 7 28.64 -5.22 -8.27
CA ILE A 7 27.75 -4.12 -7.87
C ILE A 7 28.58 -2.88 -7.53
N ALA A 8 29.66 -3.03 -6.77
CA ALA A 8 30.54 -1.90 -6.42
C ALA A 8 31.15 -1.25 -7.68
N ALA A 9 31.69 -2.04 -8.60
CA ALA A 9 32.24 -1.53 -9.86
C ALA A 9 31.16 -0.82 -10.70
N HIS A 10 29.93 -1.34 -10.73
CA HIS A 10 28.82 -0.70 -11.41
C HIS A 10 28.39 0.59 -10.71
N GLN A 11 28.38 0.61 -9.38
CA GLN A 11 28.11 1.82 -8.59
C GLN A 11 29.15 2.90 -8.82
N ASP A 12 30.43 2.55 -8.86
CA ASP A 12 31.51 3.50 -9.13
C ASP A 12 31.43 4.09 -10.54
N SER A 13 31.03 3.30 -11.53
CA SER A 13 31.01 3.72 -12.92
C SER A 13 29.71 4.42 -13.33
N THR A 14 28.56 3.94 -12.85
CA THR A 14 27.23 4.40 -13.29
C THR A 14 26.30 4.76 -12.13
N LEU A 15 26.54 4.22 -10.94
CA LEU A 15 25.76 4.41 -9.74
C LEU A 15 26.58 5.04 -8.59
N GLY A 16 27.72 5.63 -8.88
CA GLY A 16 28.51 6.38 -7.89
C GLY A 16 27.72 7.52 -7.25
N TYR A 17 26.63 7.91 -7.88
CA TYR A 17 25.59 8.79 -7.35
C TYR A 17 24.42 8.02 -6.72
N GLY A 18 24.48 6.72 -6.63
CA GLY A 18 23.52 5.63 -6.46
C GLY A 18 22.49 5.74 -5.35
N SER A 19 22.65 6.55 -4.33
CA SER A 19 21.61 6.73 -3.33
C SER A 19 20.53 7.71 -3.82
N GLU A 20 19.27 7.35 -3.63
CA GLU A 20 18.13 8.25 -3.82
C GLU A 20 17.93 9.17 -2.60
N PHE A 21 18.64 8.89 -1.51
CA PHE A 21 18.55 9.60 -0.24
C PHE A 21 19.81 10.43 0.01
N ARG A 22 19.70 11.43 0.88
CA ARG A 22 20.86 12.11 1.42
C ARG A 22 21.70 11.15 2.26
N SER A 23 22.94 11.50 2.50
CA SER A 23 23.84 10.72 3.36
C SER A 23 23.27 10.57 4.78
N VAL A 24 23.63 9.46 5.44
CA VAL A 24 23.22 9.23 6.85
C VAL A 24 23.65 10.41 7.75
N THR A 25 24.81 11.01 7.48
CA THR A 25 25.30 12.18 8.23
C THR A 25 24.36 13.38 8.10
N GLU A 26 23.82 13.63 6.89
CA GLU A 26 22.86 14.71 6.65
C GLU A 26 21.48 14.40 7.21
N LEU A 27 21.08 13.13 7.24
CA LEU A 27 19.78 12.70 7.77
C LEU A 27 19.75 12.64 9.31
N THR A 28 20.89 12.41 9.96
CA THR A 28 20.96 12.28 11.43
C THR A 28 20.38 13.48 12.19
N PRO A 29 20.63 14.74 11.84
CA PRO A 29 20.00 15.88 12.50
C PRO A 29 18.48 15.93 12.35
N LEU A 30 17.94 15.39 11.25
CA LEU A 30 16.51 15.41 10.94
C LEU A 30 15.77 14.22 11.55
N LEU A 31 16.32 13.02 11.39
CA LEU A 31 15.62 11.75 11.66
C LEU A 31 16.26 10.95 12.81
N GLY A 32 17.43 11.34 13.31
CA GLY A 32 18.23 10.54 14.26
C GLY A 32 17.56 10.24 15.60
N ARG A 33 16.50 10.97 15.96
CA ARG A 33 15.70 10.70 17.17
C ARG A 33 14.63 9.66 16.99
N HIS A 34 14.33 9.27 15.74
CA HIS A 34 13.31 8.28 15.45
C HIS A 34 13.80 6.87 15.86
N PRO A 35 12.97 6.03 16.53
CA PRO A 35 13.38 4.71 17.03
C PRO A 35 14.01 3.80 15.97
N ASN A 36 13.50 3.87 14.74
CA ASN A 36 13.96 3.03 13.64
C ASN A 36 15.09 3.65 12.81
N PHE A 37 15.66 4.80 13.21
CA PHE A 37 16.67 5.49 12.40
C PHE A 37 17.97 4.69 12.27
N VAL A 38 18.40 3.98 13.32
CA VAL A 38 19.62 3.15 13.26
C VAL A 38 19.48 2.09 12.16
N MET A 39 18.35 1.39 12.10
CA MET A 39 18.09 0.38 11.07
C MET A 39 17.99 1.01 9.67
N LEU A 40 17.35 2.18 9.56
CA LEU A 40 17.31 2.91 8.29
C LEU A 40 18.73 3.28 7.83
N ALA A 41 19.57 3.78 8.73
CA ALA A 41 20.96 4.13 8.42
C ALA A 41 21.77 2.95 7.90
N GLU A 42 21.59 1.77 8.48
CA GLU A 42 22.17 0.52 7.98
C GLU A 42 21.68 0.18 6.57
N TYR A 43 20.37 0.30 6.30
CA TYR A 43 19.81 0.04 4.97
C TYR A 43 20.29 1.04 3.92
N LEU A 44 20.45 2.31 4.30
CA LEU A 44 20.98 3.34 3.40
C LEU A 44 22.48 3.15 3.09
N THR A 45 23.22 2.57 4.03
CA THR A 45 24.67 2.36 3.88
C THR A 45 24.99 1.05 3.16
N SER A 46 24.30 -0.04 3.52
CA SER A 46 24.65 -1.42 3.08
C SER A 46 23.60 -2.06 2.18
N GLY A 47 22.49 -1.36 1.95
CA GLY A 47 21.31 -1.92 1.29
C GLY A 47 20.47 -2.80 2.22
N MET A 48 19.18 -2.92 1.92
CA MET A 48 18.23 -3.72 2.67
C MET A 48 18.47 -5.22 2.47
N PRO A 49 18.74 -5.99 3.53
CA PRO A 49 18.98 -7.42 3.46
C PRO A 49 17.66 -8.23 3.43
N TYR A 50 17.72 -9.46 2.91
CA TYR A 50 16.72 -10.47 3.19
C TYR A 50 17.23 -11.36 4.32
N LEU A 51 16.59 -11.30 5.47
CA LEU A 51 16.94 -12.06 6.67
C LEU A 51 16.13 -13.35 6.70
N PHE A 52 16.81 -14.49 6.59
CA PHE A 52 16.16 -15.79 6.51
C PHE A 52 16.13 -16.50 7.85
N SER A 53 14.97 -16.99 8.26
CA SER A 53 14.81 -17.91 9.40
C SER A 53 15.31 -19.33 9.09
N ARG A 54 15.41 -19.66 7.79
CA ARG A 54 15.86 -20.98 7.32
C ARG A 54 16.70 -20.82 6.05
N GLU A 55 17.86 -21.45 6.07
CA GLU A 55 18.67 -21.63 4.87
C GLU A 55 18.30 -22.95 4.18
N ILE A 56 18.50 -23.00 2.90
CA ILE A 56 18.44 -24.20 2.07
C ILE A 56 19.85 -24.48 1.54
N ASP A 57 20.19 -25.75 1.39
CA ASP A 57 21.49 -26.16 0.91
C ASP A 57 21.76 -25.68 -0.55
N SER A 58 23.03 -25.69 -0.93
CA SER A 58 23.46 -25.18 -2.24
C SER A 58 22.91 -25.97 -3.43
N ASP A 59 22.78 -27.29 -3.28
CA ASP A 59 22.29 -28.18 -4.36
C ASP A 59 20.78 -27.91 -4.58
N THR A 60 20.02 -27.76 -3.50
CA THR A 60 18.60 -27.36 -3.56
C THR A 60 18.44 -25.97 -4.19
N LYS A 61 19.32 -25.01 -3.86
CA LYS A 61 19.30 -23.67 -4.50
C LYS A 61 19.55 -23.75 -6.00
N LEU A 62 20.50 -24.58 -6.42
CA LEU A 62 20.85 -24.75 -7.83
C LEU A 62 19.72 -25.45 -8.60
N ASP A 63 19.15 -26.53 -8.06
CA ASP A 63 17.98 -27.21 -8.65
C ASP A 63 16.78 -26.29 -8.86
N GLU A 64 16.47 -25.48 -7.83
CA GLU A 64 15.37 -24.49 -7.91
C GLU A 64 15.69 -23.44 -8.98
N LEU A 65 16.93 -22.92 -9.03
CA LEU A 65 17.37 -21.92 -9.99
C LEU A 65 17.20 -22.42 -11.43
N GLU A 66 17.72 -23.62 -11.75
CA GLU A 66 17.60 -24.21 -13.07
C GLU A 66 16.16 -24.49 -13.47
N THR A 67 15.36 -24.96 -12.51
CA THR A 67 13.95 -25.25 -12.74
C THR A 67 13.18 -23.97 -13.04
N LEU A 68 13.45 -22.87 -12.31
CA LEU A 68 12.77 -21.59 -12.53
C LEU A 68 13.21 -20.92 -13.83
N ILE A 69 14.49 -20.99 -14.21
CA ILE A 69 14.95 -20.51 -15.52
C ILE A 69 14.23 -21.27 -16.66
N ARG A 70 14.14 -22.59 -16.55
CA ARG A 70 13.48 -23.44 -17.57
C ARG A 70 11.97 -23.18 -17.65
N ARG A 71 11.32 -22.99 -16.51
CA ARG A 71 9.88 -22.69 -16.43
C ARG A 71 9.54 -21.32 -17.02
N GLY A 72 10.39 -20.31 -16.79
CA GLY A 72 10.16 -18.94 -17.20
C GLY A 72 9.09 -18.20 -16.36
N ASN A 73 8.60 -17.12 -16.91
CA ASN A 73 7.71 -16.18 -16.25
C ASN A 73 6.24 -16.65 -16.21
N HIS A 74 5.40 -15.99 -15.43
CA HIS A 74 3.96 -16.21 -15.44
C HIS A 74 3.34 -15.83 -16.78
N LYS A 75 2.21 -16.44 -17.10
CA LYS A 75 1.50 -16.22 -18.39
C LYS A 75 1.24 -14.74 -18.66
N SER A 76 0.84 -13.96 -17.65
CA SER A 76 0.61 -12.53 -17.80
C SER A 76 1.83 -11.75 -18.31
N ALA A 77 3.04 -12.14 -17.88
CA ALA A 77 4.28 -11.56 -18.37
C ALA A 77 4.73 -12.13 -19.72
N GLN A 78 4.41 -13.40 -20.00
CA GLN A 78 4.68 -14.02 -21.31
C GLN A 78 3.80 -13.41 -22.40
N ASP A 79 2.51 -13.21 -22.13
CA ASP A 79 1.56 -12.60 -23.06
C ASP A 79 1.89 -11.13 -23.37
N GLU A 80 2.63 -10.43 -22.48
CA GLU A 80 3.01 -9.03 -22.58
C GLU A 80 4.55 -8.84 -22.60
N THR A 81 5.29 -9.76 -23.22
CA THR A 81 6.76 -9.81 -23.18
C THR A 81 7.42 -8.50 -23.62
N GLU A 82 6.93 -7.86 -24.69
CA GLU A 82 7.48 -6.58 -25.17
C GLU A 82 7.37 -5.50 -24.11
N ARG A 83 6.23 -5.43 -23.43
CA ARG A 83 5.99 -4.49 -22.34
C ARG A 83 6.88 -4.79 -21.13
N VAL A 84 7.06 -6.05 -20.78
CA VAL A 84 8.00 -6.48 -19.73
C VAL A 84 9.42 -6.00 -20.04
N VAL A 85 9.88 -6.19 -21.28
CA VAL A 85 11.22 -5.73 -21.73
C VAL A 85 11.34 -4.21 -21.65
N LEU A 86 10.31 -3.47 -22.06
CA LEU A 86 10.30 -2.00 -21.94
C LEU A 86 10.40 -1.54 -20.47
N LEU A 87 9.67 -2.17 -19.55
CA LEU A 87 9.70 -1.84 -18.13
C LEU A 87 11.05 -2.19 -17.49
N LEU A 88 11.62 -3.35 -17.81
CA LEU A 88 12.96 -3.72 -17.35
C LEU A 88 14.04 -2.83 -17.97
N GLY A 89 13.91 -2.46 -19.24
CA GLY A 89 14.79 -1.49 -19.89
C GLY A 89 14.74 -0.11 -19.23
N LYS A 90 13.58 0.31 -18.75
CA LYS A 90 13.45 1.51 -17.93
C LYS A 90 14.21 1.36 -16.61
N ASP A 91 14.05 0.22 -15.89
CA ASP A 91 14.78 -0.05 -14.65
C ASP A 91 16.31 -0.01 -14.86
N VAL A 92 16.81 -0.57 -15.98
CA VAL A 92 18.22 -0.46 -16.34
C VAL A 92 18.65 0.97 -16.58
N ARG A 93 17.86 1.75 -17.32
CA ARG A 93 18.15 3.17 -17.61
C ARG A 93 18.28 4.02 -16.36
N TYR A 94 17.47 3.74 -15.33
CA TYR A 94 17.54 4.43 -14.03
C TYR A 94 18.55 3.81 -13.06
N GLY A 95 19.29 2.78 -13.45
CA GLY A 95 20.21 2.08 -12.57
C GLY A 95 19.55 1.25 -11.46
N PHE A 96 18.28 0.90 -11.64
CA PHE A 96 17.55 0.07 -10.68
C PHE A 96 17.79 -1.41 -10.89
N SER A 97 18.36 -1.78 -12.03
CA SER A 97 18.63 -3.18 -12.41
C SER A 97 19.89 -3.28 -13.26
N VAL A 98 20.67 -4.34 -13.05
CA VAL A 98 21.84 -4.69 -13.87
C VAL A 98 21.48 -5.83 -14.82
N PRO A 99 21.60 -5.63 -16.14
CA PRO A 99 21.39 -6.71 -17.10
C PRO A 99 22.65 -7.62 -17.17
N LEU A 100 22.42 -8.92 -17.19
CA LEU A 100 23.45 -9.96 -17.29
C LEU A 100 23.03 -10.99 -18.33
N PRO A 101 23.98 -11.63 -19.05
CA PRO A 101 23.66 -12.85 -19.81
C PRO A 101 23.12 -13.95 -18.89
N THR A 102 21.98 -14.56 -19.23
CA THR A 102 21.35 -15.61 -18.40
C THR A 102 22.30 -16.74 -18.03
N ARG A 103 23.23 -17.11 -18.94
CA ARG A 103 24.25 -18.15 -18.69
C ARG A 103 25.20 -17.85 -17.52
N LEU A 104 25.29 -16.59 -17.08
CA LEU A 104 26.15 -16.21 -15.96
C LEU A 104 25.45 -16.30 -14.60
N VAL A 105 24.12 -16.48 -14.56
CA VAL A 105 23.36 -16.52 -13.32
C VAL A 105 23.78 -17.68 -12.41
N SER A 106 24.02 -18.86 -12.99
CA SER A 106 24.50 -20.04 -12.23
C SER A 106 25.89 -19.87 -11.62
N ALA A 107 26.71 -18.93 -12.16
CA ALA A 107 28.01 -18.60 -11.59
C ALA A 107 27.93 -17.63 -10.37
N ILE A 108 26.76 -17.11 -10.05
CA ILE A 108 26.52 -16.26 -8.87
C ILE A 108 26.14 -17.18 -7.69
N SER A 109 27.03 -17.29 -6.73
CA SER A 109 26.79 -18.15 -5.56
C SER A 109 25.53 -17.74 -4.80
N GLY A 110 24.58 -18.67 -4.64
CA GLY A 110 23.32 -18.45 -3.95
C GLY A 110 22.31 -17.60 -4.71
N ALA A 111 22.45 -17.46 -6.04
CA ALA A 111 21.47 -16.77 -6.87
C ALA A 111 20.11 -17.48 -6.84
N ALA A 112 19.03 -16.68 -6.90
CA ALA A 112 17.68 -17.19 -7.08
C ALA A 112 16.96 -16.37 -8.16
N VAL A 113 16.26 -17.06 -9.04
CA VAL A 113 15.43 -16.47 -10.10
C VAL A 113 13.98 -16.45 -9.64
N GLN A 114 13.31 -15.35 -9.89
CA GLN A 114 11.91 -15.16 -9.51
C GLN A 114 11.05 -14.94 -10.76
N PRO A 115 9.93 -15.67 -10.92
CA PRO A 115 9.05 -15.47 -12.06
C PRO A 115 8.43 -14.05 -12.04
N LEU A 116 8.41 -13.41 -13.21
CA LEU A 116 7.72 -12.14 -13.39
C LEU A 116 6.22 -12.36 -13.69
N GLY A 117 5.41 -11.49 -13.13
CA GLY A 117 4.05 -11.22 -13.56
C GLY A 117 3.90 -9.77 -13.98
N ILE A 118 2.83 -9.45 -14.71
CA ILE A 118 2.46 -8.07 -15.01
C ILE A 118 1.03 -7.81 -14.57
N ALA A 119 0.86 -6.75 -13.79
CA ALA A 119 -0.44 -6.30 -13.33
C ALA A 119 -0.84 -5.02 -14.06
N LYS A 120 -2.03 -5.04 -14.69
CA LYS A 120 -2.64 -3.85 -15.29
C LYS A 120 -3.46 -3.11 -14.23
N GLN A 121 -3.15 -1.85 -14.04
CA GLN A 121 -3.87 -0.93 -13.16
C GLN A 121 -4.30 0.30 -13.95
N TRP A 122 -5.23 1.06 -13.41
CA TRP A 122 -5.67 2.31 -13.99
C TRP A 122 -5.15 3.48 -13.15
N THR A 123 -4.59 4.48 -13.80
CA THR A 123 -4.22 5.75 -13.16
C THR A 123 -5.08 6.88 -13.73
N VAL A 124 -5.44 7.82 -12.87
CA VAL A 124 -6.14 9.04 -13.29
C VAL A 124 -5.11 10.05 -13.75
N MET A 125 -5.34 10.65 -14.92
CA MET A 125 -4.52 11.71 -15.48
C MET A 125 -5.03 13.07 -14.98
N PRO A 126 -4.23 14.17 -15.09
CA PRO A 126 -4.66 15.51 -14.67
C PRO A 126 -5.96 16.00 -15.32
N ASP A 127 -6.25 15.56 -16.53
CA ASP A 127 -7.49 15.86 -17.27
C ASP A 127 -8.70 15.00 -16.84
N GLY A 128 -8.53 14.14 -15.82
CA GLY A 128 -9.54 13.20 -15.34
C GLY A 128 -9.67 11.91 -16.16
N SER A 129 -8.97 11.79 -17.28
CA SER A 129 -8.94 10.55 -18.07
C SER A 129 -8.24 9.42 -17.34
N ARG A 130 -8.51 8.16 -17.76
CA ARG A 130 -7.87 6.98 -17.18
C ARG A 130 -6.94 6.34 -18.18
N THR A 131 -5.69 6.16 -17.77
CA THR A 131 -4.67 5.48 -18.56
C THR A 131 -4.25 4.18 -17.89
N ALA A 132 -4.05 3.13 -18.69
CA ALA A 132 -3.56 1.86 -18.18
C ALA A 132 -2.10 1.98 -17.75
N LYS A 133 -1.84 1.68 -16.47
CA LYS A 133 -0.50 1.56 -15.90
C LYS A 133 -0.19 0.10 -15.69
N PHE A 134 0.98 -0.33 -16.17
CA PHE A 134 1.44 -1.70 -15.99
C PHE A 134 2.54 -1.72 -14.93
N ARG A 135 2.45 -2.68 -14.00
CA ARG A 135 3.45 -2.90 -12.96
C ARG A 135 4.03 -4.29 -13.09
N LEU A 136 5.35 -4.37 -13.10
CA LEU A 136 6.05 -5.65 -12.96
C LEU A 136 5.95 -6.11 -11.51
N THR A 137 5.60 -7.37 -11.33
CA THR A 137 5.65 -8.07 -10.03
C THR A 137 6.64 -9.21 -10.13
N GLN A 138 7.42 -9.43 -9.09
CA GLN A 138 8.24 -10.63 -8.94
C GLN A 138 7.58 -11.54 -7.93
N ASP A 139 7.35 -12.79 -8.30
CA ASP A 139 6.68 -13.75 -7.42
C ASP A 139 7.68 -14.46 -6.50
N LEU A 140 8.12 -13.77 -5.45
CA LEU A 140 9.01 -14.32 -4.43
C LEU A 140 8.35 -15.37 -3.54
N SER A 141 7.05 -15.59 -3.71
CA SER A 141 6.29 -16.66 -3.04
C SER A 141 6.23 -17.94 -3.88
N PHE A 142 6.68 -17.89 -5.13
CA PHE A 142 6.69 -19.06 -6.02
C PHE A 142 7.79 -20.05 -5.64
N SER A 143 7.47 -21.33 -5.68
CA SER A 143 8.44 -22.44 -5.58
C SER A 143 8.06 -23.55 -6.55
N SER A 144 9.07 -24.17 -7.15
CA SER A 144 8.88 -25.31 -8.03
C SER A 144 8.55 -26.61 -7.29
N SER A 145 8.85 -26.71 -6.00
CA SER A 145 8.71 -27.95 -5.23
C SER A 145 7.25 -28.25 -4.86
N LYS A 146 6.83 -29.46 -5.11
CA LYS A 146 5.57 -30.04 -4.64
C LYS A 146 5.82 -30.79 -3.33
N GLY A 147 5.68 -30.10 -2.22
CA GLY A 147 5.85 -30.68 -0.88
C GLY A 147 7.30 -30.60 -0.37
N GLY A 148 7.48 -30.61 0.93
CA GLY A 148 8.76 -30.45 1.61
C GLY A 148 8.94 -29.08 2.26
N LEU A 149 10.17 -28.74 2.61
CA LEU A 149 10.50 -27.44 3.21
C LEU A 149 10.23 -26.31 2.21
N PRO A 150 9.70 -25.18 2.68
CA PRO A 150 9.40 -24.03 1.81
C PRO A 150 10.70 -23.50 1.17
N ARG A 151 10.76 -23.51 -0.16
CA ARG A 151 11.92 -23.02 -0.94
C ARG A 151 11.74 -21.56 -1.38
N ALA A 152 10.49 -21.09 -1.45
CA ALA A 152 10.18 -19.72 -1.84
C ALA A 152 10.85 -18.69 -0.91
N ILE A 153 11.34 -17.59 -1.47
CA ILE A 153 12.01 -16.52 -0.72
C ILE A 153 11.14 -16.02 0.43
N ASN A 154 9.90 -15.60 0.13
CA ASN A 154 8.99 -15.06 1.13
C ASN A 154 8.65 -16.04 2.27
N ALA A 155 8.64 -17.34 2.00
CA ALA A 155 8.36 -18.36 3.00
C ALA A 155 9.53 -18.62 3.96
N ARG A 156 10.73 -18.15 3.59
CA ARG A 156 11.97 -18.29 4.38
C ARG A 156 12.37 -17.02 5.12
N VAL A 157 11.85 -15.85 4.68
CA VAL A 157 12.14 -14.58 5.34
C VAL A 157 11.57 -14.56 6.75
N ASP A 158 12.39 -14.15 7.72
CA ASP A 158 11.95 -13.89 9.09
C ASP A 158 11.37 -12.48 9.21
N MET A 159 10.05 -12.38 9.13
CA MET A 159 9.36 -11.09 9.22
C MET A 159 9.48 -10.44 10.60
N GLY A 160 9.81 -11.19 11.66
CA GLY A 160 10.03 -10.65 13.01
C GLY A 160 11.31 -9.81 13.14
N MET A 161 12.21 -9.91 12.16
CA MET A 161 13.45 -9.11 12.11
C MET A 161 13.27 -7.73 11.45
N TYR A 162 12.07 -7.41 10.96
CA TYR A 162 11.76 -6.13 10.32
C TYR A 162 10.85 -5.28 11.21
N PRO A 163 10.82 -3.95 11.04
CA PRO A 163 9.95 -3.09 11.81
C PRO A 163 8.48 -3.46 11.66
N GLU A 164 7.72 -3.30 12.73
CA GLU A 164 6.27 -3.45 12.69
C GLU A 164 5.65 -2.38 11.79
N MET A 165 4.73 -2.79 10.93
CA MET A 165 4.07 -1.90 10.00
C MET A 165 2.80 -1.32 10.60
N THR A 166 2.69 0.02 10.62
CA THR A 166 1.52 0.73 11.16
C THR A 166 0.56 1.22 10.08
N TYR A 167 0.95 1.21 8.81
CA TYR A 167 0.15 1.71 7.70
C TYR A 167 -1.24 1.05 7.57
N GLY A 168 -1.40 -0.21 7.99
CA GLY A 168 -2.69 -0.89 7.99
C GLY A 168 -3.79 -0.20 8.79
N TRP A 169 -3.40 0.66 9.75
CA TRP A 169 -4.30 1.45 10.57
C TRP A 169 -4.51 2.88 10.04
N CYS A 170 -3.92 3.26 8.92
CA CYS A 170 -3.97 4.61 8.38
C CYS A 170 -5.42 5.10 8.18
N LEU A 171 -6.26 4.33 7.48
CA LEU A 171 -7.66 4.73 7.29
C LEU A 171 -8.43 4.91 8.62
N PRO A 172 -8.44 3.95 9.56
CA PRO A 172 -9.03 4.17 10.87
C PRO A 172 -8.49 5.42 11.59
N ARG A 173 -7.16 5.65 11.59
CA ARG A 173 -6.56 6.85 12.21
C ARG A 173 -7.07 8.13 11.56
N ILE A 174 -7.12 8.21 10.24
CA ILE A 174 -7.65 9.37 9.50
C ILE A 174 -9.09 9.68 9.93
N LEU A 175 -9.96 8.67 10.03
CA LEU A 175 -11.34 8.86 10.46
C LEU A 175 -11.41 9.37 11.90
N HIS A 176 -10.56 8.87 12.79
CA HIS A 176 -10.47 9.36 14.17
C HIS A 176 -9.96 10.81 14.23
N TYR A 177 -8.98 11.18 13.39
CA TYR A 177 -8.49 12.56 13.30
C TYR A 177 -9.58 13.53 12.83
N ILE A 178 -10.35 13.16 11.82
CA ILE A 178 -11.48 13.97 11.33
C ILE A 178 -12.47 14.23 12.47
N ILE A 179 -12.87 13.18 13.20
CA ILE A 179 -13.81 13.33 14.34
C ILE A 179 -13.18 14.14 15.49
N SER A 180 -11.87 13.97 15.75
CA SER A 180 -11.16 14.75 16.76
C SER A 180 -11.14 16.23 16.43
N LEU A 181 -10.75 16.59 15.22
CA LEU A 181 -10.75 17.99 14.76
C LEU A 181 -12.14 18.60 14.84
N TRP A 182 -13.15 17.88 14.38
CA TRP A 182 -14.54 18.31 14.45
C TRP A 182 -15.04 18.53 15.88
N THR A 183 -14.66 17.65 16.80
CA THR A 183 -15.08 17.74 18.20
C THR A 183 -14.46 18.94 18.92
N HIS A 184 -13.21 19.26 18.58
CA HIS A 184 -12.48 20.38 19.20
C HIS A 184 -12.75 21.73 18.51
N HIS A 185 -13.13 21.71 17.23
CA HIS A 185 -13.36 22.90 16.42
C HIS A 185 -14.69 22.78 15.66
N PRO A 186 -15.82 22.72 16.37
CA PRO A 186 -17.13 22.57 15.74
C PRO A 186 -17.44 23.76 14.81
N GLY A 187 -17.97 23.46 13.64
CA GLY A 187 -18.30 24.46 12.64
C GLY A 187 -17.16 24.87 11.71
N THR A 188 -15.95 24.34 11.91
CA THR A 188 -14.81 24.60 11.01
C THR A 188 -14.74 23.55 9.91
N ILE A 189 -14.44 23.97 8.68
CA ILE A 189 -14.24 23.08 7.55
C ILE A 189 -12.95 22.28 7.75
N ILE A 190 -12.98 20.98 7.42
CA ILE A 190 -11.83 20.09 7.45
C ILE A 190 -11.48 19.74 6.00
N LEU A 191 -10.21 19.89 5.65
CA LEU A 191 -9.66 19.60 4.34
C LEU A 191 -8.74 18.38 4.39
N ILE A 192 -8.69 17.65 3.28
CA ILE A 192 -7.78 16.52 3.05
C ILE A 192 -6.95 16.82 1.82
N SER A 193 -5.63 16.68 1.90
CA SER A 193 -4.72 16.67 0.75
C SER A 193 -3.89 15.40 0.72
N LYS A 194 -3.41 15.03 -0.48
CA LYS A 194 -2.68 13.78 -0.72
C LYS A 194 -1.38 14.04 -1.46
N TYR A 195 -0.39 13.24 -1.12
CA TYR A 195 0.94 13.25 -1.72
C TYR A 195 1.39 11.83 -1.98
N ASP A 196 2.15 11.62 -3.04
CA ASP A 196 2.60 10.29 -3.45
C ASP A 196 4.08 10.32 -3.83
N TYR A 197 4.81 9.28 -3.47
CA TYR A 197 6.18 9.11 -3.89
C TYR A 197 6.26 8.63 -5.34
N SER A 198 7.18 9.21 -6.10
CA SER A 198 7.54 8.64 -7.41
C SER A 198 8.41 7.40 -7.21
N ASP A 199 7.95 6.26 -7.72
CA ASP A 199 8.71 5.00 -7.71
C ASP A 199 9.20 4.57 -6.30
N ALA A 200 8.39 4.71 -5.26
CA ALA A 200 8.71 4.51 -3.84
C ALA A 200 9.70 3.34 -3.55
N TYR A 201 9.32 2.10 -3.83
CA TYR A 201 10.19 0.94 -3.58
C TYR A 201 11.50 0.98 -4.35
N ARG A 202 11.49 1.53 -5.58
CA ARG A 202 12.68 1.64 -6.42
C ARG A 202 13.72 2.62 -5.90
N ARG A 203 13.43 3.37 -4.84
CA ARG A 203 14.39 4.29 -4.23
C ARG A 203 15.29 3.60 -3.21
N MET A 204 14.81 2.57 -2.52
CA MET A 204 15.61 1.86 -1.53
C MET A 204 16.43 0.74 -2.17
N ALA A 205 17.73 0.70 -1.87
CA ALA A 205 18.63 -0.29 -2.40
C ALA A 205 18.49 -1.65 -1.69
N HIS A 206 18.64 -2.74 -2.45
CA HIS A 206 18.95 -4.05 -1.90
C HIS A 206 20.42 -4.15 -1.48
N SER A 207 20.71 -4.92 -0.45
CA SER A 207 22.06 -5.42 -0.23
C SER A 207 22.47 -6.35 -1.38
N ALA A 208 23.78 -6.59 -1.55
CA ALA A 208 24.25 -7.52 -2.59
C ALA A 208 23.64 -8.92 -2.42
N ASP A 209 23.45 -9.36 -1.18
CA ASP A 209 22.85 -10.66 -0.86
C ASP A 209 21.34 -10.71 -1.15
N ALA A 210 20.62 -9.63 -0.94
CA ALA A 210 19.21 -9.53 -1.33
C ALA A 210 19.07 -9.43 -2.86
N ALA A 211 19.91 -8.65 -3.52
CA ALA A 211 19.88 -8.51 -4.99
C ALA A 211 20.01 -9.84 -5.71
N LYS A 212 20.90 -10.75 -5.26
CA LYS A 212 21.03 -12.10 -5.86
C LYS A 212 19.79 -12.99 -5.69
N GLN A 213 18.89 -12.65 -4.76
CA GLN A 213 17.61 -13.36 -4.54
C GLN A 213 16.47 -12.82 -5.42
N THR A 214 16.68 -11.69 -6.11
CA THR A 214 15.66 -11.00 -6.89
C THR A 214 16.03 -10.89 -8.37
N ILE A 215 16.61 -11.95 -8.94
CA ILE A 215 16.94 -12.02 -10.35
C ILE A 215 15.69 -12.40 -11.15
N ALA A 216 15.40 -11.66 -12.21
CA ALA A 216 14.37 -12.00 -13.17
C ALA A 216 15.02 -12.37 -14.52
N VAL A 217 14.44 -13.32 -15.27
CA VAL A 217 14.98 -13.75 -16.56
C VAL A 217 13.94 -13.54 -17.65
N VAL A 218 14.37 -12.89 -18.76
CA VAL A 218 13.56 -12.75 -19.96
C VAL A 218 14.42 -13.13 -21.17
N GLY A 219 14.16 -14.26 -21.77
CA GLY A 219 14.96 -14.80 -22.85
C GLY A 219 16.42 -15.06 -22.42
N LEU A 220 17.37 -14.44 -23.11
CA LEU A 220 18.80 -14.60 -22.84
C LEU A 220 19.37 -13.56 -21.85
N VAL A 221 18.52 -12.69 -21.30
CA VAL A 221 18.94 -11.64 -20.38
C VAL A 221 18.34 -11.87 -18.99
N ALA A 222 19.20 -11.87 -18.00
CA ALA A 222 18.85 -11.84 -16.59
C ALA A 222 18.98 -10.40 -16.08
N TYR A 223 18.05 -9.98 -15.25
CA TYR A 223 17.98 -8.65 -14.64
C TYR A 223 18.14 -8.79 -13.14
N LEU A 224 19.26 -8.32 -12.62
CA LEU A 224 19.56 -8.28 -11.20
C LEU A 224 18.95 -7.01 -10.61
N ALA A 225 17.93 -7.12 -9.77
CA ALA A 225 17.30 -5.94 -9.17
C ALA A 225 18.17 -5.38 -8.03
N LEU A 226 18.66 -4.15 -8.20
CA LEU A 226 19.43 -3.43 -7.19
C LEU A 226 18.52 -2.67 -6.21
N ARG A 227 17.25 -2.55 -6.49
CA ARG A 227 16.25 -1.81 -5.72
C ARG A 227 15.09 -2.72 -5.33
N LEU A 228 14.38 -2.35 -4.26
CA LEU A 228 13.22 -3.11 -3.80
C LEU A 228 12.24 -3.35 -4.96
N THR A 229 11.71 -4.57 -5.04
CA THR A 229 10.77 -5.01 -6.08
C THR A 229 9.37 -5.21 -5.51
N TYR A 230 8.35 -5.21 -6.37
CA TYR A 230 7.01 -5.60 -5.97
C TYR A 230 6.93 -7.13 -5.86
N GLY A 231 6.74 -7.65 -4.63
CA GLY A 231 6.56 -9.07 -4.36
C GLY A 231 7.40 -9.64 -3.20
N GLY A 232 8.44 -8.94 -2.75
CA GLY A 232 9.18 -9.31 -1.54
C GLY A 232 8.41 -8.95 -0.27
N SER A 233 8.17 -9.91 0.62
CA SER A 233 7.48 -9.69 1.90
C SER A 233 8.17 -8.66 2.80
N PRO A 234 9.52 -8.52 2.84
CA PRO A 234 10.18 -7.53 3.68
C PRO A 234 10.26 -6.12 3.03
N ASN A 235 9.88 -5.99 1.75
CA ASN A 235 10.00 -4.70 1.06
C ASN A 235 9.02 -3.64 1.59
N PRO A 236 7.73 -3.95 1.90
CA PRO A 236 6.85 -2.99 2.54
C PRO A 236 7.37 -2.45 3.87
N PRO A 237 7.76 -3.24 4.88
CA PRO A 237 8.29 -2.70 6.13
C PRO A 237 9.57 -1.87 5.94
N ALA A 238 10.46 -2.27 5.04
CA ALA A 238 11.67 -1.51 4.76
C ALA A 238 11.36 -0.11 4.19
N TRP A 239 10.40 -0.02 3.28
CA TRP A 239 9.96 1.26 2.75
C TRP A 239 9.15 2.07 3.77
N CYS A 240 8.21 1.44 4.48
CA CYS A 240 7.36 2.10 5.46
C CYS A 240 8.17 2.73 6.59
N MET A 241 9.27 2.10 6.99
CA MET A 241 10.19 2.68 7.97
C MET A 241 10.66 4.08 7.55
N PHE A 242 11.02 4.28 6.28
CA PHE A 242 11.39 5.60 5.76
C PHE A 242 10.18 6.52 5.64
N SER A 243 9.09 6.07 5.05
CA SER A 243 7.91 6.92 4.84
C SER A 243 7.25 7.36 6.15
N GLU A 244 7.27 6.54 7.19
CA GLU A 244 6.80 6.90 8.53
C GLU A 244 7.68 8.00 9.17
N MET A 245 9.02 7.93 9.01
CA MET A 245 9.91 9.00 9.48
C MET A 245 9.64 10.34 8.77
N VAL A 246 9.38 10.29 7.46
CA VAL A 246 9.01 11.51 6.70
C VAL A 246 7.65 12.04 7.15
N THR A 247 6.70 11.15 7.46
CA THR A 247 5.40 11.52 8.04
C THR A 247 5.56 12.22 9.39
N ASP A 248 6.42 11.70 10.26
CA ASP A 248 6.71 12.32 11.56
C ASP A 248 7.41 13.66 11.41
N LEU A 249 8.37 13.77 10.48
CA LEU A 249 9.00 15.05 10.16
C LEU A 249 8.00 16.07 9.63
N ALA A 250 7.06 15.67 8.77
CA ALA A 250 5.99 16.53 8.30
C ALA A 250 5.08 16.99 9.45
N ASN A 251 4.77 16.10 10.38
CA ASN A 251 4.00 16.43 11.59
C ASN A 251 4.77 17.40 12.52
N GLU A 252 6.09 17.26 12.65
CA GLU A 252 6.91 18.23 13.39
C GLU A 252 6.92 19.61 12.72
N LEU A 253 7.03 19.66 11.38
CA LEU A 253 6.93 20.89 10.62
C LEU A 253 5.58 21.59 10.83
N THR A 254 4.45 20.87 10.77
CA THR A 254 3.14 21.49 10.98
C THR A 254 3.00 22.14 12.35
N ARG A 255 3.71 21.63 13.37
CA ARG A 255 3.70 22.14 14.77
C ARG A 255 4.76 23.19 15.03
N CYS A 256 5.79 23.28 14.21
CA CYS A 256 6.93 24.18 14.43
C CYS A 256 6.54 25.63 14.19
N LEU A 257 6.43 26.42 15.26
CA LEU A 257 6.10 27.86 15.17
C LEU A 257 7.21 28.71 14.51
N ARG A 258 8.46 28.20 14.50
CA ARG A 258 9.62 28.89 13.90
C ARG A 258 9.70 28.68 12.39
N TRP A 259 9.02 27.69 11.84
CA TRP A 259 8.99 27.46 10.40
C TRP A 259 8.00 28.40 9.72
N ASP A 260 8.52 29.18 8.80
CA ASP A 260 7.73 30.00 7.89
C ASP A 260 7.64 29.29 6.51
N PRO A 261 6.47 28.75 6.14
CA PRO A 261 6.31 28.04 4.88
C PRO A 261 6.32 28.96 3.65
N GLU A 262 6.23 30.29 3.80
CA GLU A 262 6.36 31.22 2.68
C GLU A 262 7.83 31.51 2.35
N VAL A 263 8.74 31.33 3.33
CA VAL A 263 10.17 31.52 3.18
C VAL A 263 10.90 30.20 2.89
N THR A 264 10.49 29.12 3.57
CA THR A 264 11.15 27.81 3.44
C THR A 264 10.11 26.78 3.01
N PHE A 265 10.17 26.39 1.75
CA PHE A 265 9.24 25.44 1.11
C PHE A 265 9.99 24.50 0.17
N SER A 266 9.29 23.47 -0.30
CA SER A 266 9.85 22.54 -1.29
C SER A 266 9.80 23.14 -2.70
N PRO A 267 10.92 23.08 -3.47
CA PRO A 267 10.91 23.48 -4.88
C PRO A 267 9.90 22.67 -5.74
N ALA A 268 9.54 21.48 -5.29
CA ALA A 268 8.55 20.64 -5.97
C ALA A 268 7.11 21.17 -5.86
N GLN A 269 6.83 22.00 -4.84
CA GLN A 269 5.53 22.63 -4.66
C GLN A 269 5.71 24.06 -4.13
N PRO A 270 6.01 25.02 -5.02
CA PRO A 270 6.33 26.39 -4.59
C PRO A 270 5.09 27.17 -4.08
N MET A 271 3.89 26.75 -4.47
CA MET A 271 2.64 27.43 -4.09
C MET A 271 1.64 26.42 -3.50
N ALA A 272 0.88 26.86 -2.49
CA ALA A 272 -0.23 26.09 -1.97
C ALA A 272 -1.37 26.06 -3.00
N PRO A 273 -1.88 24.87 -3.41
CA PRO A 273 -3.00 24.80 -4.35
C PRO A 273 -4.30 25.28 -3.71
N GLU A 274 -5.16 25.86 -4.54
CA GLU A 274 -6.48 26.32 -4.09
C GLU A 274 -7.35 25.15 -3.63
N PRO A 275 -8.08 25.32 -2.51
CA PRO A 275 -8.93 24.28 -1.97
C PRO A 275 -10.22 24.08 -2.78
N LYS A 276 -10.65 22.82 -2.84
CA LYS A 276 -11.93 22.41 -3.47
C LYS A 276 -12.99 22.29 -2.36
N LEU A 277 -13.80 23.35 -2.19
CA LEU A 277 -14.84 23.39 -1.18
C LEU A 277 -16.20 22.92 -1.73
N LEU A 278 -17.01 22.33 -0.88
CA LEU A 278 -18.42 22.06 -1.19
C LEU A 278 -19.25 23.33 -1.13
N PRO A 279 -20.39 23.38 -1.84
CA PRO A 279 -21.33 24.50 -1.75
C PRO A 279 -21.73 24.81 -0.29
N SER A 280 -21.77 26.08 0.07
CA SER A 280 -22.06 26.55 1.44
C SER A 280 -23.45 26.11 1.95
N GLN A 281 -24.40 25.86 1.04
CA GLN A 281 -25.75 25.38 1.36
C GLN A 281 -25.76 23.96 1.95
N ILE A 282 -24.69 23.17 1.74
CA ILE A 282 -24.59 21.85 2.32
C ILE A 282 -24.23 22.01 3.81
N PRO A 283 -25.12 21.58 4.73
CA PRO A 283 -24.87 21.75 6.16
C PRO A 283 -23.70 20.89 6.62
N LEU A 284 -22.97 21.39 7.61
CA LEU A 284 -21.95 20.63 8.32
C LEU A 284 -22.60 19.58 9.23
N ALA A 285 -22.20 18.33 9.11
CA ALA A 285 -22.65 17.28 10.02
C ALA A 285 -22.03 17.47 11.41
N GLN A 286 -22.66 16.90 12.44
CA GLN A 286 -22.15 16.96 13.80
C GLN A 286 -21.34 15.70 14.14
N ALA A 287 -20.14 15.91 14.64
CA ALA A 287 -19.34 14.83 15.19
C ALA A 287 -19.82 14.44 16.59
N ARG A 288 -19.84 13.14 16.87
CA ARG A 288 -20.07 12.61 18.22
C ARG A 288 -18.73 12.34 18.90
N LYS A 289 -18.63 12.69 20.17
CA LYS A 289 -17.45 12.43 20.98
C LYS A 289 -17.04 10.95 20.92
N MET A 290 -15.75 10.68 20.76
CA MET A 290 -15.16 9.34 20.79
C MET A 290 -14.42 9.08 22.11
N SER A 291 -14.08 7.80 22.38
CA SER A 291 -13.39 7.40 23.61
C SER A 291 -11.87 7.23 23.45
N VAL A 292 -11.37 7.17 22.23
CA VAL A 292 -9.94 7.10 21.97
C VAL A 292 -9.33 8.49 22.06
N LEU A 293 -8.22 8.60 22.79
CA LEU A 293 -7.43 9.82 22.81
C LEU A 293 -6.62 9.90 21.51
N VAL A 294 -6.94 10.89 20.71
CA VAL A 294 -6.16 11.23 19.50
C VAL A 294 -5.22 12.37 19.89
N PRO A 295 -3.95 12.34 19.44
CA PRO A 295 -3.02 13.45 19.71
C PRO A 295 -3.65 14.77 19.32
N ARG A 296 -3.69 15.72 20.26
CA ARG A 296 -4.25 17.04 20.01
C ARG A 296 -3.30 17.82 19.10
N THR A 297 -3.79 18.28 17.97
CA THR A 297 -3.05 19.14 17.05
C THR A 297 -3.86 20.42 16.84
N ASP A 298 -3.18 21.56 16.86
CA ASP A 298 -3.85 22.87 16.74
C ASP A 298 -4.32 23.18 15.31
N GLY A 299 -3.96 22.39 14.33
CA GLY A 299 -4.30 22.66 12.93
C GLY A 299 -4.59 21.45 12.07
N GLY A 300 -3.99 20.30 12.35
CA GLY A 300 -4.13 19.09 11.53
C GLY A 300 -3.03 18.07 11.77
N ILE A 301 -3.03 17.01 10.97
CA ILE A 301 -2.09 15.89 11.07
C ILE A 301 -1.81 15.31 9.69
N VAL A 302 -0.63 14.70 9.54
CA VAL A 302 -0.22 13.89 8.40
C VAL A 302 -0.16 12.43 8.83
N ASP A 303 -0.68 11.53 8.00
CA ASP A 303 -0.58 10.07 8.18
C ASP A 303 -0.12 9.41 6.88
N GLY A 304 0.48 8.22 6.96
CA GLY A 304 1.07 7.52 5.84
C GLY A 304 0.48 6.13 5.60
N PHE A 305 0.29 5.78 4.33
CA PHE A 305 -0.01 4.44 3.88
C PHE A 305 0.96 4.04 2.78
N ILE A 306 2.04 3.37 3.14
CA ILE A 306 3.13 2.92 2.23
C ILE A 306 3.74 4.12 1.48
N ASP A 307 3.22 4.44 0.31
CA ASP A 307 3.67 5.51 -0.58
C ASP A 307 2.70 6.70 -0.64
N ASP A 308 1.51 6.58 -0.09
CA ASP A 308 0.53 7.67 0.02
C ASP A 308 0.70 8.40 1.37
N LEU A 309 0.93 9.71 1.34
CA LEU A 309 0.92 10.59 2.51
C LEU A 309 -0.35 11.46 2.47
N ILE A 310 -1.06 11.49 3.57
CA ILE A 310 -2.40 12.08 3.65
C ILE A 310 -2.39 13.11 4.78
N SER A 311 -2.66 14.38 4.43
CA SER A 311 -2.79 15.46 5.39
C SER A 311 -4.26 15.81 5.62
N VAL A 312 -4.68 15.87 6.90
CA VAL A 312 -6.04 16.24 7.34
C VAL A 312 -5.92 17.45 8.24
N PHE A 313 -6.59 18.55 7.91
CA PHE A 313 -6.41 19.80 8.64
C PHE A 313 -7.63 20.73 8.61
N LEU A 314 -7.69 21.65 9.57
CA LEU A 314 -8.72 22.69 9.65
C LEU A 314 -8.47 23.76 8.59
N ASP A 315 -9.53 24.18 7.93
CA ASP A 315 -9.49 25.21 6.91
C ASP A 315 -9.25 26.60 7.52
N SER A 316 -8.05 27.10 7.31
CA SER A 316 -7.68 28.50 7.58
C SER A 316 -6.53 28.88 6.64
N PRO A 317 -6.33 30.17 6.31
CA PRO A 317 -5.22 30.59 5.44
C PRO A 317 -3.87 30.05 5.90
N ARG A 318 -3.56 30.12 7.18
CA ARG A 318 -2.33 29.61 7.78
C ARG A 318 -2.19 28.10 7.62
N ASN A 319 -3.23 27.33 7.93
CA ASN A 319 -3.17 25.87 7.85
C ASN A 319 -3.10 25.38 6.41
N ARG A 320 -3.79 26.04 5.48
CA ARG A 320 -3.70 25.72 4.05
C ARG A 320 -2.24 25.72 3.60
N ILE A 321 -1.52 26.81 3.84
CA ILE A 321 -0.11 26.93 3.46
C ILE A 321 0.74 25.90 4.19
N ARG A 322 0.62 25.79 5.52
CA ARG A 322 1.46 24.87 6.31
C ARG A 322 1.25 23.42 5.95
N HIS A 323 0.02 22.95 5.87
CA HIS A 323 -0.29 21.55 5.61
C HIS A 323 -0.06 21.13 4.17
N THR A 324 -0.14 22.05 3.20
CA THR A 324 0.21 21.75 1.81
C THR A 324 1.72 21.77 1.56
N GLN A 325 2.49 22.49 2.38
CA GLN A 325 3.94 22.57 2.23
C GLN A 325 4.70 21.58 3.12
N ALA A 326 4.12 21.11 4.23
CA ALA A 326 4.83 20.27 5.19
C ALA A 326 5.32 18.94 4.60
N VAL A 327 4.47 18.24 3.85
CA VAL A 327 4.81 16.95 3.25
C VAL A 327 5.86 17.10 2.15
N PRO A 328 5.67 17.95 1.13
CA PRO A 328 6.70 18.19 0.12
C PRO A 328 8.04 18.65 0.72
N LEU A 329 8.00 19.53 1.74
CA LEU A 329 9.21 19.96 2.42
C LEU A 329 9.88 18.83 3.21
N ALA A 330 9.11 17.95 3.90
CA ALA A 330 9.67 16.80 4.61
C ALA A 330 10.34 15.80 3.65
N MET A 331 9.76 15.58 2.48
CA MET A 331 10.35 14.72 1.45
C MET A 331 11.65 15.32 0.87
N HIS A 332 11.71 16.62 0.66
CA HIS A 332 12.82 17.28 -0.02
C HIS A 332 14.18 17.17 0.73
N PRO A 333 14.29 17.46 2.04
CA PRO A 333 15.56 17.35 2.75
C PRO A 333 15.96 15.92 3.10
N THR A 334 15.08 14.95 2.95
CA THR A 334 15.41 13.54 3.16
C THR A 334 15.88 12.84 1.89
N SER A 335 15.56 13.41 0.73
CA SER A 335 15.98 12.90 -0.56
C SER A 335 17.17 13.68 -1.11
N ARG A 336 17.89 13.03 -2.00
CA ARG A 336 19.01 13.65 -2.72
C ARG A 336 18.49 14.82 -3.58
N PRO A 337 19.16 16.00 -3.57
CA PRO A 337 18.71 17.15 -4.35
C PRO A 337 18.56 16.81 -5.83
N HIS A 338 17.50 17.32 -6.45
CA HIS A 338 17.30 17.17 -7.88
C HIS A 338 18.22 18.10 -8.69
N ALA A 339 18.61 19.23 -8.11
CA ALA A 339 19.54 20.16 -8.73
C ALA A 339 20.90 19.51 -9.01
N GLY A 340 21.44 19.73 -10.21
CA GLY A 340 22.72 19.17 -10.66
C GLY A 340 22.62 17.76 -11.24
N GLN A 341 21.42 17.18 -11.36
CA GLN A 341 21.22 15.84 -11.93
C GLN A 341 21.72 15.71 -13.38
N GLU A 342 21.75 16.79 -14.14
CA GLU A 342 22.26 16.83 -15.52
C GLU A 342 23.75 16.45 -15.62
N ARG A 343 24.48 16.49 -14.50
CA ARG A 343 25.89 16.05 -14.40
C ARG A 343 26.02 14.57 -14.05
N GLU A 344 24.90 13.92 -13.76
CA GLU A 344 24.88 12.51 -13.37
C GLU A 344 24.73 11.61 -14.61
N PRO A 345 25.40 10.45 -14.62
CA PRO A 345 25.35 9.54 -15.79
C PRO A 345 23.99 8.88 -15.94
N LEU A 346 23.18 8.85 -14.88
CA LEU A 346 21.84 8.24 -14.87
C LEU A 346 20.78 9.29 -14.52
N PRO A 347 19.63 9.28 -15.23
CA PRO A 347 18.55 10.18 -14.92
C PRO A 347 17.94 9.84 -13.55
N ARG A 348 17.60 10.86 -12.77
CA ARG A 348 16.83 10.73 -11.54
C ARG A 348 15.41 11.28 -11.73
N ARG A 349 14.49 10.76 -10.95
CA ARG A 349 13.13 11.26 -10.88
C ARG A 349 12.95 12.09 -9.62
N GLU A 350 12.12 13.12 -9.72
CA GLU A 350 11.66 13.88 -8.55
C GLU A 350 11.00 12.92 -7.55
N ILE A 351 11.24 13.15 -6.26
CA ILE A 351 10.71 12.28 -5.20
C ILE A 351 9.19 12.38 -5.10
N LEU A 352 8.65 13.59 -5.25
CA LEU A 352 7.21 13.84 -5.26
C LEU A 352 6.63 13.57 -6.64
N SER A 353 5.54 12.82 -6.71
CA SER A 353 4.84 12.54 -7.97
C SER A 353 4.06 13.77 -8.44
N GLN A 354 4.65 14.57 -9.34
CA GLN A 354 4.05 15.81 -9.84
C GLN A 354 2.68 15.57 -10.49
N ALA A 355 2.56 14.55 -11.35
CA ALA A 355 1.30 14.25 -12.03
C ALA A 355 0.17 13.90 -11.03
N LYS A 356 0.48 13.22 -9.94
CA LYS A 356 -0.51 12.94 -8.89
C LYS A 356 -0.81 14.18 -8.04
N LEU A 357 0.21 14.99 -7.75
CA LEU A 357 0.03 16.24 -7.03
C LEU A 357 -0.93 17.18 -7.78
N GLU A 358 -0.75 17.33 -9.06
CA GLU A 358 -1.61 18.14 -9.91
C GLU A 358 -3.05 17.59 -9.98
N ALA A 359 -3.20 16.26 -10.08
CA ALA A 359 -4.52 15.63 -10.18
C ALA A 359 -5.29 15.59 -8.85
N GLU A 360 -4.62 15.29 -7.75
CA GLU A 360 -5.25 14.92 -6.48
C GLU A 360 -4.72 15.69 -5.25
N GLY A 361 -3.65 16.48 -5.38
CA GLY A 361 -2.99 17.14 -4.25
C GLY A 361 -3.72 18.38 -3.70
N SER A 362 -4.70 18.92 -4.43
CA SER A 362 -5.49 20.07 -3.94
C SER A 362 -6.24 19.70 -2.67
N PRO A 363 -6.16 20.53 -1.61
CA PRO A 363 -6.96 20.32 -0.41
C PRO A 363 -8.47 20.29 -0.75
N SER A 364 -9.19 19.35 -0.19
CA SER A 364 -10.60 19.18 -0.52
C SER A 364 -11.41 18.67 0.68
N GLU A 365 -12.68 19.09 0.78
CA GLU A 365 -13.64 18.50 1.73
C GLU A 365 -14.06 17.09 1.30
N VAL A 366 -13.90 16.77 0.01
CA VAL A 366 -14.20 15.45 -0.53
C VAL A 366 -12.98 14.93 -1.24
N GLN A 367 -12.37 13.86 -0.70
CA GLN A 367 -11.15 13.27 -1.26
C GLN A 367 -11.28 11.74 -1.35
N ILE A 368 -10.64 11.15 -2.37
CA ILE A 368 -10.48 9.70 -2.44
C ILE A 368 -9.20 9.32 -1.69
N VAL A 369 -9.36 8.63 -0.57
CA VAL A 369 -8.28 8.17 0.29
C VAL A 369 -8.32 6.65 0.37
N LEU A 370 -7.23 5.97 0.03
CA LEU A 370 -7.10 4.51 0.07
C LEU A 370 -8.28 3.78 -0.62
N GLY A 371 -8.79 4.40 -1.69
CA GLY A 371 -9.87 3.84 -2.47
C GLY A 371 -11.28 4.08 -1.94
N TRP A 372 -11.41 4.91 -0.90
CA TRP A 372 -12.67 5.37 -0.34
C TRP A 372 -12.86 6.86 -0.58
N ARG A 373 -14.08 7.29 -0.88
CA ARG A 373 -14.47 8.70 -0.96
C ARG A 373 -14.85 9.17 0.44
N ILE A 374 -14.05 10.06 1.01
CA ILE A 374 -14.30 10.68 2.33
C ILE A 374 -14.88 12.08 2.11
N ASP A 375 -16.03 12.36 2.72
CA ASP A 375 -16.71 13.65 2.75
C ASP A 375 -16.67 14.17 4.20
N THR A 376 -15.78 15.14 4.44
CA THR A 376 -15.58 15.68 5.79
C THR A 376 -16.72 16.57 6.23
N ARG A 377 -17.46 17.22 5.31
CA ARG A 377 -18.61 18.07 5.62
C ARG A 377 -19.79 17.27 6.11
N ARG A 378 -20.10 16.16 5.42
CA ARG A 378 -21.19 15.25 5.79
C ARG A 378 -20.78 14.17 6.78
N LEU A 379 -19.51 14.05 7.09
CA LEU A 379 -18.90 12.97 7.88
C LEU A 379 -19.29 11.58 7.34
N LEU A 380 -19.14 11.40 6.04
CA LEU A 380 -19.44 10.16 5.33
C LEU A 380 -18.17 9.57 4.67
N ILE A 381 -18.11 8.25 4.70
CA ILE A 381 -17.18 7.48 3.87
C ILE A 381 -18.00 6.61 2.91
N SER A 382 -17.70 6.67 1.62
CA SER A 382 -18.46 5.94 0.60
C SER A 382 -17.56 5.28 -0.42
N LEU A 383 -18.07 4.23 -1.05
CA LEU A 383 -17.43 3.61 -2.18
C LEU A 383 -17.56 4.54 -3.40
N PRO A 384 -16.46 4.86 -4.13
CA PRO A 384 -16.55 5.62 -5.36
C PRO A 384 -17.48 4.97 -6.39
N GLU A 385 -18.25 5.77 -7.12
CA GLU A 385 -19.30 5.34 -8.05
C GLU A 385 -18.81 4.31 -9.09
N ASP A 386 -17.61 4.52 -9.61
CA ASP A 386 -17.00 3.61 -10.58
C ASP A 386 -16.69 2.24 -10.00
N LYS A 387 -16.25 2.20 -8.73
CA LYS A 387 -16.01 0.93 -8.02
C LYS A 387 -17.32 0.25 -7.66
N PHE A 388 -18.29 1.02 -7.16
CA PHE A 388 -19.61 0.48 -6.87
C PHE A 388 -20.20 -0.23 -8.09
N ARG A 389 -20.25 0.46 -9.23
CA ARG A 389 -20.79 -0.10 -10.47
C ARG A 389 -20.04 -1.37 -10.89
N ALA A 390 -18.72 -1.31 -10.97
CA ALA A 390 -17.91 -2.45 -11.40
C ALA A 390 -18.02 -3.65 -10.43
N TRP A 391 -18.14 -3.41 -9.12
CA TRP A 391 -18.20 -4.50 -8.14
C TRP A 391 -19.61 -5.10 -8.06
N SER A 392 -20.66 -4.30 -8.21
CA SER A 392 -22.04 -4.79 -8.31
C SER A 392 -22.24 -5.63 -9.58
N GLU A 393 -21.67 -5.20 -10.71
CA GLU A 393 -21.68 -5.99 -11.95
C GLU A 393 -20.98 -7.34 -11.76
N ASP A 394 -19.85 -7.39 -11.05
CA ASP A 394 -19.16 -8.66 -10.75
C ASP A 394 -19.96 -9.56 -9.82
N VAL A 395 -20.59 -9.00 -8.78
CA VAL A 395 -21.48 -9.76 -7.88
C VAL A 395 -22.62 -10.37 -8.69
N THR A 396 -23.35 -9.56 -9.48
CA THR A 396 -24.48 -9.99 -10.31
C THR A 396 -24.05 -11.04 -11.34
N ARG A 397 -22.91 -10.84 -12.00
CA ARG A 397 -22.38 -11.77 -13.00
C ARG A 397 -22.05 -13.14 -12.40
N ILE A 398 -21.38 -13.15 -11.25
CA ILE A 398 -20.99 -14.38 -10.55
C ILE A 398 -22.23 -15.06 -9.95
N TRP A 399 -23.18 -14.30 -9.41
CA TRP A 399 -24.44 -14.81 -8.88
C TRP A 399 -25.27 -15.49 -9.98
N ASN A 400 -25.37 -14.90 -11.18
CA ASN A 400 -26.11 -15.44 -12.32
C ASN A 400 -25.42 -16.62 -13.01
N THR A 401 -24.13 -16.87 -12.73
CA THR A 401 -23.40 -17.97 -13.37
C THR A 401 -23.90 -19.31 -12.86
N VAL A 402 -24.53 -20.11 -13.72
CA VAL A 402 -24.94 -21.48 -13.41
C VAL A 402 -23.74 -22.42 -13.55
N GLY A 403 -23.43 -23.21 -12.51
CA GLY A 403 -22.39 -24.20 -12.53
C GLY A 403 -21.03 -23.65 -12.05
N ARG A 404 -20.03 -23.55 -12.94
CA ARG A 404 -18.64 -23.23 -12.59
C ARG A 404 -18.25 -21.82 -13.00
N CYS A 405 -17.76 -21.02 -12.05
CA CYS A 405 -17.14 -19.72 -12.28
C CYS A 405 -15.62 -19.88 -12.50
N LEU A 406 -14.99 -18.90 -13.14
CA LEU A 406 -13.53 -18.84 -13.14
C LEU A 406 -13.04 -18.54 -11.72
N ARG A 407 -12.10 -19.34 -11.23
CA ARG A 407 -11.52 -19.15 -9.90
C ARG A 407 -10.93 -17.74 -9.71
N ALA A 408 -10.23 -17.23 -10.72
CA ALA A 408 -9.63 -15.89 -10.68
C ALA A 408 -10.68 -14.77 -10.50
N GLU A 409 -11.89 -14.94 -11.06
CA GLU A 409 -12.99 -13.98 -10.88
C GLU A 409 -13.49 -13.99 -9.44
N VAL A 410 -13.66 -15.18 -8.85
CA VAL A 410 -14.07 -15.33 -7.45
C VAL A 410 -13.01 -14.78 -6.51
N GLU A 411 -11.72 -15.05 -6.76
CA GLU A 411 -10.58 -14.48 -5.99
C GLU A 411 -10.57 -12.94 -6.04
N SER A 412 -10.75 -12.38 -7.23
CA SER A 412 -10.84 -10.93 -7.43
C SER A 412 -12.03 -10.32 -6.69
N LEU A 413 -13.19 -10.95 -6.81
CA LEU A 413 -14.40 -10.51 -6.10
C LEU A 413 -14.20 -10.55 -4.58
N VAL A 414 -13.69 -11.65 -4.03
CA VAL A 414 -13.40 -11.77 -2.59
C VAL A 414 -12.47 -10.65 -2.10
N GLY A 415 -11.45 -10.28 -2.88
CA GLY A 415 -10.58 -9.16 -2.55
C GLY A 415 -11.34 -7.82 -2.47
N ARG A 416 -12.22 -7.55 -3.44
CA ARG A 416 -13.06 -6.34 -3.49
C ARG A 416 -14.05 -6.27 -2.34
N LEU A 417 -14.75 -7.36 -2.07
CA LEU A 417 -15.70 -7.45 -0.97
C LEU A 417 -15.00 -7.35 0.39
N ASN A 418 -13.79 -7.91 0.53
CA ASN A 418 -13.00 -7.74 1.75
C ASN A 418 -12.58 -6.29 2.00
N HIS A 419 -12.33 -5.50 0.95
CA HIS A 419 -12.11 -4.06 1.08
C HIS A 419 -13.36 -3.36 1.66
N THR A 420 -14.56 -3.68 1.15
CA THR A 420 -15.83 -3.16 1.67
C THR A 420 -16.07 -3.58 3.12
N ALA A 421 -15.72 -4.82 3.49
CA ALA A 421 -15.82 -5.31 4.87
C ALA A 421 -14.89 -4.58 5.86
N GLY A 422 -13.93 -3.80 5.38
CA GLY A 422 -13.11 -2.91 6.19
C GLY A 422 -13.92 -1.75 6.80
N VAL A 423 -14.95 -1.29 6.09
CA VAL A 423 -15.84 -0.19 6.51
C VAL A 423 -17.20 -0.70 7.00
N ILE A 424 -17.64 -1.88 6.54
CA ILE A 424 -18.83 -2.57 7.03
C ILE A 424 -18.39 -3.91 7.67
N PRO A 425 -17.89 -3.90 8.93
CA PRO A 425 -17.30 -5.10 9.54
C PRO A 425 -18.23 -6.30 9.62
N GLN A 426 -19.54 -6.07 9.75
CA GLN A 426 -20.57 -7.12 9.79
C GLN A 426 -20.62 -7.90 8.48
N ALA A 427 -20.36 -7.27 7.34
CA ALA A 427 -20.32 -7.92 6.03
C ALA A 427 -19.19 -8.98 5.91
N ARG A 428 -18.14 -8.89 6.73
CA ARG A 428 -17.00 -9.83 6.72
C ARG A 428 -17.45 -11.27 6.98
N HIS A 429 -18.49 -11.47 7.79
CA HIS A 429 -19.05 -12.80 8.08
C HIS A 429 -19.51 -13.51 6.80
N PHE A 430 -20.07 -12.78 5.86
CA PHE A 430 -20.61 -13.31 4.60
C PHE A 430 -19.57 -13.54 3.49
N LEU A 431 -18.27 -13.38 3.81
CA LEU A 431 -17.17 -13.76 2.91
C LEU A 431 -16.72 -15.21 3.09
N GLY A 432 -17.01 -15.81 4.23
CA GLY A 432 -16.48 -17.14 4.59
C GLY A 432 -16.84 -18.22 3.58
N ARG A 433 -18.14 -18.34 3.23
CA ARG A 433 -18.64 -19.35 2.29
C ARG A 433 -18.19 -19.08 0.84
N ILE A 434 -18.06 -17.81 0.45
CA ILE A 434 -17.54 -17.43 -0.87
C ILE A 434 -16.07 -17.83 -0.98
N ARG A 435 -15.26 -17.62 0.09
CA ARG A 435 -13.86 -18.07 0.16
C ARG A 435 -13.73 -19.60 0.11
N GLN A 436 -14.65 -20.34 0.74
CA GLN A 436 -14.64 -21.80 0.68
C GLN A 436 -14.75 -22.34 -0.74
N ALA A 437 -15.45 -21.63 -1.65
CA ALA A 437 -15.52 -21.98 -3.06
C ALA A 437 -14.15 -21.98 -3.76
N LEU A 438 -13.16 -21.28 -3.21
CA LEU A 438 -11.80 -21.29 -3.72
C LEU A 438 -11.06 -22.59 -3.36
N GLY A 439 -11.54 -23.36 -2.37
CA GLY A 439 -10.90 -24.58 -1.91
C GLY A 439 -9.52 -24.34 -1.26
N PRO A 440 -8.86 -25.37 -0.75
CA PRO A 440 -7.53 -25.26 -0.18
C PRO A 440 -6.50 -24.86 -1.23
N SER A 441 -5.43 -24.20 -0.79
CA SER A 441 -4.31 -23.76 -1.65
C SER A 441 -3.27 -24.88 -1.83
N ASP A 442 -3.70 -26.14 -2.02
CA ASP A 442 -2.90 -27.36 -2.06
C ASP A 442 -2.09 -27.56 -3.35
N GLY A 443 -1.64 -26.49 -3.98
CA GLY A 443 -0.73 -26.52 -5.14
C GLY A 443 -1.38 -26.92 -6.47
N LYS A 444 -2.56 -27.53 -6.50
CA LYS A 444 -3.34 -27.74 -7.70
C LYS A 444 -4.34 -26.61 -7.90
N ARG A 445 -3.92 -25.52 -8.55
CA ARG A 445 -4.84 -24.41 -8.90
C ARG A 445 -5.93 -24.94 -9.82
N ARG A 446 -7.10 -25.22 -9.26
CA ARG A 446 -8.30 -25.50 -10.05
C ARG A 446 -8.65 -24.24 -10.85
N ARG A 447 -8.85 -24.38 -12.16
CA ARG A 447 -9.22 -23.25 -13.05
C ARG A 447 -10.61 -22.67 -12.73
N HIS A 448 -11.47 -23.51 -12.17
CA HIS A 448 -12.86 -23.18 -11.89
C HIS A 448 -13.21 -23.44 -10.43
N SER A 449 -14.16 -22.66 -9.93
CA SER A 449 -14.78 -22.76 -8.61
C SER A 449 -16.28 -22.94 -8.77
N THR A 450 -16.92 -23.62 -7.81
CA THR A 450 -18.39 -23.77 -7.75
C THR A 450 -18.87 -23.14 -6.46
N LEU A 451 -19.81 -22.22 -6.56
CA LEU A 451 -20.47 -21.62 -5.40
C LEU A 451 -21.59 -22.50 -4.90
N SER A 452 -21.64 -22.75 -3.60
CA SER A 452 -22.77 -23.41 -2.95
C SER A 452 -24.03 -22.52 -2.99
N GLY A 453 -25.20 -23.08 -2.78
CA GLY A 453 -26.45 -22.32 -2.65
C GLY A 453 -26.36 -21.27 -1.53
N GLU A 454 -25.73 -21.62 -0.41
CA GLU A 454 -25.53 -20.69 0.71
C GLU A 454 -24.55 -19.55 0.37
N ALA A 455 -23.49 -19.83 -0.38
CA ALA A 455 -22.58 -18.77 -0.86
C ALA A 455 -23.28 -17.81 -1.83
N ARG A 456 -24.28 -18.29 -2.59
CA ARG A 456 -25.09 -17.43 -3.46
C ARG A 456 -26.02 -16.52 -2.67
N LYS A 457 -26.63 -17.02 -1.58
CA LYS A 457 -27.41 -16.18 -0.66
C LYS A 457 -26.54 -15.10 -0.01
N ASP A 458 -25.28 -15.43 0.32
CA ASP A 458 -24.33 -14.43 0.81
C ASP A 458 -24.06 -13.34 -0.24
N LEU A 459 -23.99 -13.68 -1.53
CA LEU A 459 -23.82 -12.69 -2.61
C LEU A 459 -25.02 -11.75 -2.76
N GLU A 460 -26.25 -12.23 -2.53
CA GLU A 460 -27.46 -11.37 -2.51
C GLU A 460 -27.37 -10.31 -1.41
N LEU A 461 -26.85 -10.69 -0.23
CA LEU A 461 -26.63 -9.74 0.87
C LEU A 461 -25.50 -8.74 0.52
N TRP A 462 -24.48 -9.19 -0.22
CA TRP A 462 -23.39 -8.31 -0.66
C TRP A 462 -23.85 -7.20 -1.60
N GLU A 463 -24.88 -7.40 -2.39
CA GLU A 463 -25.48 -6.32 -3.19
C GLU A 463 -25.95 -5.16 -2.28
N SER A 464 -26.74 -5.47 -1.23
CA SER A 464 -27.18 -4.47 -0.24
C SER A 464 -26.04 -3.83 0.54
N PHE A 465 -24.95 -4.56 0.84
CA PHE A 465 -23.79 -3.97 1.48
C PHE A 465 -23.04 -3.01 0.55
N LEU A 466 -22.92 -3.33 -0.74
CA LEU A 466 -22.32 -2.42 -1.72
C LEU A 466 -23.18 -1.17 -1.94
N GLU A 467 -24.50 -1.29 -2.00
CA GLU A 467 -25.42 -0.15 -2.04
C GLU A 467 -25.25 0.76 -0.81
N SER A 468 -25.20 0.15 0.39
CA SER A 468 -24.95 0.89 1.64
C SER A 468 -23.61 1.60 1.62
N ALA A 469 -22.56 0.93 1.12
CA ALA A 469 -21.22 1.52 0.99
C ALA A 469 -21.20 2.66 -0.03
N ALA A 470 -21.96 2.58 -1.12
CA ALA A 470 -22.08 3.64 -2.12
C ALA A 470 -22.89 4.84 -1.61
N ALA A 471 -23.99 4.58 -0.90
CA ALA A 471 -24.81 5.63 -0.28
C ALA A 471 -24.04 6.42 0.79
N GLY A 472 -23.08 5.78 1.45
CA GLY A 472 -22.21 6.37 2.45
C GLY A 472 -22.48 5.91 3.88
N ILE A 473 -21.40 5.54 4.53
CA ILE A 473 -21.38 5.11 5.94
C ILE A 473 -20.98 6.30 6.80
N PRO A 474 -21.75 6.67 7.81
CA PRO A 474 -21.37 7.77 8.71
C PRO A 474 -20.06 7.48 9.46
N ILE A 475 -19.06 8.36 9.34
CA ILE A 475 -17.78 8.23 10.06
C ILE A 475 -18.01 8.12 11.56
N ASN A 476 -19.07 8.76 12.04
CA ASN A 476 -19.51 8.71 13.44
C ASN A 476 -19.71 7.28 13.98
N ILE A 477 -20.04 6.29 13.15
CA ILE A 477 -20.23 4.90 13.62
C ILE A 477 -18.97 4.06 13.52
N LEU A 478 -17.94 4.54 12.83
CA LEU A 478 -16.70 3.81 12.57
C LEU A 478 -15.59 4.10 13.59
N VAL A 479 -15.70 5.21 14.31
CA VAL A 479 -14.70 5.56 15.32
C VAL A 479 -15.02 4.91 16.67
N THR A 480 -13.97 4.60 17.42
CA THR A 480 -14.07 3.88 18.69
C THR A 480 -14.77 4.71 19.77
N ARG A 481 -15.76 4.12 20.44
CA ARG A 481 -16.49 4.69 21.56
C ARG A 481 -16.58 3.71 22.72
N GLN A 482 -16.69 4.24 23.92
CA GLN A 482 -17.06 3.39 25.05
C GLN A 482 -18.50 2.88 24.84
N PRO A 483 -18.73 1.59 25.07
CA PRO A 483 -20.06 1.03 24.91
C PRO A 483 -21.02 1.64 25.96
N ASN A 484 -22.19 2.04 25.52
CA ASN A 484 -23.25 2.50 26.42
C ASN A 484 -23.95 1.33 27.11
N VAL A 485 -23.95 0.18 26.46
CA VAL A 485 -24.56 -1.06 26.94
C VAL A 485 -23.63 -2.21 26.62
N ILE A 486 -23.36 -3.04 27.61
CA ILE A 486 -22.63 -4.30 27.46
C ILE A 486 -23.67 -5.42 27.54
N CYS A 487 -23.68 -6.27 26.54
CA CYS A 487 -24.55 -7.44 26.45
C CYS A 487 -23.71 -8.70 26.29
N TRP A 488 -24.19 -9.77 26.89
CA TRP A 488 -23.71 -11.13 26.62
C TRP A 488 -24.77 -11.86 25.82
N SER A 489 -24.36 -12.58 24.80
CA SER A 489 -25.27 -13.38 24.01
C SER A 489 -24.65 -14.74 23.71
N ASP A 490 -25.52 -15.74 23.64
CA ASP A 490 -25.17 -17.09 23.25
C ASP A 490 -26.24 -17.63 22.29
N ALA A 491 -25.85 -18.61 21.46
CA ALA A 491 -26.70 -19.23 20.47
C ALA A 491 -26.71 -20.74 20.59
N CYS A 492 -27.89 -21.32 20.39
CA CYS A 492 -28.06 -22.77 20.24
C CYS A 492 -28.83 -23.07 18.92
N PRO A 493 -28.94 -24.31 18.50
CA PRO A 493 -29.69 -24.67 17.26
C PRO A 493 -31.13 -24.17 17.22
N TYR A 494 -31.73 -23.85 18.33
CA TYR A 494 -33.15 -23.47 18.45
C TYR A 494 -33.36 -21.98 18.75
N GLY A 495 -32.32 -21.21 18.98
CA GLY A 495 -32.48 -19.81 19.32
C GLY A 495 -31.21 -19.09 19.75
N ILE A 496 -31.35 -17.79 19.86
CA ILE A 496 -30.32 -16.89 20.37
C ILE A 496 -30.89 -16.18 21.60
N GLY A 497 -30.11 -16.09 22.66
CA GLY A 497 -30.49 -15.36 23.86
C GLY A 497 -29.36 -14.48 24.38
N GLY A 498 -29.70 -13.52 25.20
CA GLY A 498 -28.70 -12.65 25.80
C GLY A 498 -29.27 -11.81 26.94
N TYR A 499 -28.36 -11.17 27.65
CA TYR A 499 -28.71 -10.24 28.73
C TYR A 499 -27.72 -9.08 28.75
N SER A 500 -28.13 -7.98 29.30
CA SER A 500 -27.32 -6.77 29.45
C SER A 500 -26.95 -6.51 30.89
N LEU A 501 -25.89 -5.75 31.13
CA LEU A 501 -25.53 -5.22 32.46
C LEU A 501 -26.65 -4.43 33.11
N THR A 502 -27.57 -3.85 32.33
CA THR A 502 -28.74 -3.11 32.83
C THR A 502 -29.90 -4.00 33.23
N GLY A 503 -29.73 -5.32 33.31
CA GLY A 503 -30.74 -6.28 33.71
C GLY A 503 -31.79 -6.61 32.65
N ARG A 504 -31.61 -6.16 31.41
CA ARG A 504 -32.49 -6.55 30.29
C ARG A 504 -32.05 -7.88 29.72
N ALA A 505 -32.99 -8.84 29.60
CA ALA A 505 -32.79 -10.10 28.92
C ALA A 505 -33.68 -10.20 27.68
N TRP A 506 -33.19 -10.93 26.66
CA TRP A 506 -33.90 -11.14 25.41
C TRP A 506 -33.65 -12.57 24.87
N ARG A 507 -34.57 -13.05 24.08
CA ARG A 507 -34.41 -14.30 23.34
C ARG A 507 -35.13 -14.21 21.99
N ILE A 508 -34.52 -14.85 20.99
CA ILE A 508 -35.08 -15.02 19.66
C ILE A 508 -35.13 -16.51 19.38
N ARG A 509 -36.31 -17.03 19.03
CA ARG A 509 -36.45 -18.41 18.58
C ARG A 509 -36.11 -18.49 17.08
N ILE A 510 -35.25 -19.43 16.73
CA ILE A 510 -34.94 -19.70 15.31
C ILE A 510 -35.97 -20.73 14.84
N PRO A 511 -36.74 -20.46 13.75
CA PRO A 511 -37.60 -21.47 13.14
C PRO A 511 -36.77 -22.66 12.67
N ILE A 512 -37.23 -23.87 12.97
CA ILE A 512 -36.59 -25.12 12.53
C ILE A 512 -36.93 -25.36 11.08
#